data_e49ba9e30e7f0044e23e4229d9371cdf
#
_entry.id   e49ba9e30e7f0044e23e4229d9371cdf
#
_cell.length_a   1.000
_cell.length_b   1.000
_cell.length_c   1.000
_cell.angle_alpha   90.00
_cell.angle_beta   90.00
_cell.angle_gamma   90.00
#
_symmetry.space_group_name_H-M   'P 1'
#
loop_
_entity.id
_entity.type
_entity.pdbx_description
1 polymer ?
#
loop_
_entity_poly.entity_id
_entity_poly.type
_entity_poly.pdbx_seq_one_letter_code
_entity_poly.pdbx_strand_id
1 'polypeptide(L)'
;LQTVAPDIFNVLGTIYVNKVQTWQTFFRDGGDDEGGAIDSIDNSLLAIKTIRRLIIAGYEFPGRDKDVQQFWSLTRTHFGEFLQYVTPEDSPLAGKVQKQIGKHLIQLSKLHLNMALTHPADFVLLPNSLDLARDYWSLTARLGEQWGSKSIEGAEVGTDGDAEDDDTPILERLGLKGLLLIRACVKMVFYPTQTFRFKHQQEKDEKNQATHMVKTGFLTDDLVREMISALVTRFFVFRPSDLRMWEEEPDEWEKMEEGAEDWEFAIRPCAEKLFLDLAKNFKDLIIQPLLQVFYTVASEYSLPAAKELLLTFCSPGERRHSLQGLSLYRHWSRSQHTLR
;
A
#
# COMPACT_ATOMS: atom_id res chain seq x y z
N LEU A 1 8.19 -28.04 -11.40
CA LEU A 1 7.11 -27.34 -10.72
C LEU A 1 6.07 -26.84 -11.73
N GLN A 2 6.47 -26.22 -12.84
CA GLN A 2 5.57 -25.64 -13.85
C GLN A 2 4.55 -26.63 -14.44
N THR A 3 4.92 -27.90 -14.62
CA THR A 3 4.05 -28.95 -15.18
C THR A 3 2.95 -29.42 -14.20
N VAL A 4 3.19 -29.31 -12.90
CA VAL A 4 2.28 -29.80 -11.84
C VAL A 4 1.52 -28.66 -11.17
N ALA A 5 1.96 -27.42 -11.40
CA ALA A 5 1.37 -26.25 -10.77
C ALA A 5 -0.14 -26.09 -11.08
N PRO A 6 -0.63 -26.28 -12.33
CA PRO A 6 -2.06 -26.16 -12.62
C PRO A 6 -2.92 -27.17 -11.87
N ASP A 7 -2.49 -28.43 -11.78
CA ASP A 7 -3.26 -29.47 -11.07
C ASP A 7 -3.38 -29.18 -9.58
N ILE A 8 -2.25 -28.78 -8.96
CA ILE A 8 -2.22 -28.40 -7.54
C ILE A 8 -3.07 -27.15 -7.32
N PHE A 9 -2.99 -26.18 -8.24
CA PHE A 9 -3.76 -24.95 -8.18
C PHE A 9 -5.28 -25.21 -8.18
N ASN A 10 -5.75 -26.08 -9.07
CA ASN A 10 -7.17 -26.41 -9.18
C ASN A 10 -7.72 -27.09 -7.91
N VAL A 11 -6.94 -28.01 -7.31
CA VAL A 11 -7.30 -28.64 -6.05
C VAL A 11 -7.37 -27.61 -4.92
N LEU A 12 -6.35 -26.77 -4.78
CA LEU A 12 -6.28 -25.75 -3.75
C LEU A 12 -7.34 -24.65 -3.94
N GLY A 13 -7.61 -24.25 -5.18
CA GLY A 13 -8.65 -23.31 -5.54
C GLY A 13 -10.04 -23.82 -5.14
N THR A 14 -10.33 -25.08 -5.41
CA THR A 14 -11.59 -25.74 -4.98
C THR A 14 -11.70 -25.76 -3.46
N ILE A 15 -10.64 -26.14 -2.74
CA ILE A 15 -10.63 -26.14 -1.26
C ILE A 15 -10.88 -24.71 -0.74
N TYR A 16 -10.17 -23.72 -1.29
CA TYR A 16 -10.31 -22.33 -0.90
C TYR A 16 -11.76 -21.85 -1.05
N VAL A 17 -12.34 -22.00 -2.24
CA VAL A 17 -13.71 -21.52 -2.53
C VAL A 17 -14.72 -22.21 -1.62
N ASN A 18 -14.67 -23.54 -1.50
CA ASN A 18 -15.61 -24.29 -0.67
C ASN A 18 -15.52 -23.87 0.80
N LYS A 19 -14.31 -23.68 1.33
CA LYS A 19 -14.12 -23.30 2.73
C LYS A 19 -14.54 -21.85 3.00
N VAL A 20 -14.24 -20.93 2.07
CA VAL A 20 -14.75 -19.55 2.17
C VAL A 20 -16.27 -19.54 2.15
N GLN A 21 -16.92 -20.24 1.23
CA GLN A 21 -18.36 -20.32 1.16
C GLN A 21 -18.98 -20.90 2.46
N THR A 22 -18.34 -21.91 3.04
CA THR A 22 -18.81 -22.54 4.28
C THR A 22 -18.88 -21.54 5.43
N TRP A 23 -17.76 -20.83 5.72
CA TRP A 23 -17.75 -19.90 6.85
C TRP A 23 -18.55 -18.61 6.57
N GLN A 24 -18.61 -18.13 5.33
CA GLN A 24 -19.46 -16.99 4.97
C GLN A 24 -20.95 -17.32 5.14
N THR A 25 -21.37 -18.52 4.73
CA THR A 25 -22.75 -18.99 4.92
C THR A 25 -23.08 -19.10 6.41
N PHE A 26 -22.14 -19.61 7.22
CA PHE A 26 -22.31 -19.68 8.66
C PHE A 26 -22.60 -18.31 9.29
N PHE A 27 -21.80 -17.30 8.96
CA PHE A 27 -21.98 -15.94 9.53
C PHE A 27 -23.22 -15.22 8.99
N ARG A 28 -23.62 -15.50 7.75
CA ARG A 28 -24.83 -14.92 7.16
C ARG A 28 -26.10 -15.53 7.74
N ASP A 29 -26.13 -16.83 7.90
CA ASP A 29 -27.35 -17.58 8.23
C ASP A 29 -27.49 -17.89 9.74
N GLY A 30 -26.46 -17.51 10.56
CA GLY A 30 -26.50 -17.67 12.02
C GLY A 30 -26.38 -19.12 12.46
N GLY A 31 -25.41 -19.87 11.98
CA GLY A 31 -25.18 -21.27 12.33
C GLY A 31 -24.74 -21.49 13.78
N ASP A 32 -24.94 -22.69 14.30
CA ASP A 32 -24.59 -23.08 15.69
C ASP A 32 -23.20 -23.66 15.86
N ASP A 33 -22.48 -24.02 14.76
CA ASP A 33 -21.14 -24.60 14.78
C ASP A 33 -20.04 -23.57 14.53
N GLU A 34 -19.75 -22.73 15.54
CA GLU A 34 -18.67 -21.74 15.48
C GLU A 34 -17.29 -22.41 15.30
N GLY A 35 -17.08 -23.59 15.90
CA GLY A 35 -15.83 -24.35 15.78
C GLY A 35 -15.55 -24.75 14.33
N GLY A 36 -16.54 -25.31 13.64
CA GLY A 36 -16.44 -25.68 12.24
C GLY A 36 -16.26 -24.47 11.29
N ALA A 37 -16.84 -23.33 11.65
CA ALA A 37 -16.63 -22.08 10.92
C ALA A 37 -15.17 -21.60 11.06
N ILE A 38 -14.59 -21.59 12.26
CA ILE A 38 -13.19 -21.23 12.51
C ILE A 38 -12.24 -22.17 11.76
N ASP A 39 -12.45 -23.48 11.83
CA ASP A 39 -11.68 -24.46 11.07
C ASP A 39 -11.75 -24.21 9.55
N SER A 40 -12.90 -23.78 9.06
CA SER A 40 -13.07 -23.43 7.65
C SER A 40 -12.33 -22.16 7.26
N ILE A 41 -12.25 -21.15 8.15
CA ILE A 41 -11.42 -19.96 7.96
C ILE A 41 -9.94 -20.36 7.91
N ASP A 42 -9.46 -21.16 8.85
CA ASP A 42 -8.05 -21.57 8.92
C ASP A 42 -7.64 -22.40 7.71
N ASN A 43 -8.50 -23.31 7.25
CA ASN A 43 -8.25 -24.09 6.03
C ASN A 43 -8.22 -23.20 4.77
N SER A 44 -9.14 -22.24 4.63
CA SER A 44 -9.12 -21.30 3.52
C SER A 44 -7.89 -20.36 3.58
N LEU A 45 -7.47 -19.98 4.79
CA LEU A 45 -6.26 -19.19 5.00
C LEU A 45 -4.99 -19.97 4.59
N LEU A 46 -4.90 -21.25 4.92
CA LEU A 46 -3.80 -22.10 4.50
C LEU A 46 -3.79 -22.29 2.98
N ALA A 47 -4.96 -22.49 2.39
CA ALA A 47 -5.10 -22.63 0.94
C ALA A 47 -4.64 -21.37 0.21
N ILE A 48 -5.07 -20.17 0.61
CA ILE A 48 -4.65 -18.93 -0.04
C ILE A 48 -3.15 -18.63 0.14
N LYS A 49 -2.56 -18.96 1.30
CA LYS A 49 -1.10 -18.88 1.52
C LYS A 49 -0.33 -19.75 0.52
N THR A 50 -0.83 -20.95 0.25
CA THR A 50 -0.19 -21.90 -0.67
C THR A 50 -0.41 -21.49 -2.13
N ILE A 51 -1.65 -21.11 -2.49
CA ILE A 51 -2.01 -20.61 -3.83
C ILE A 51 -1.14 -19.40 -4.19
N ARG A 52 -0.96 -18.45 -3.28
CA ARG A 52 -0.10 -17.28 -3.50
C ARG A 52 1.32 -17.69 -3.91
N ARG A 53 1.93 -18.61 -3.16
CA ARG A 53 3.29 -19.10 -3.47
C ARG A 53 3.34 -19.83 -4.80
N LEU A 54 2.29 -20.60 -5.10
CA LEU A 54 2.18 -21.37 -6.32
C LEU A 54 2.03 -20.46 -7.55
N ILE A 55 1.18 -19.46 -7.51
CA ILE A 55 1.01 -18.50 -8.61
C ILE A 55 2.32 -17.76 -8.88
N ILE A 56 2.95 -17.23 -7.84
CA ILE A 56 4.14 -16.37 -7.99
C ILE A 56 5.37 -17.14 -8.45
N ALA A 57 5.58 -18.37 -7.99
CA ALA A 57 6.79 -19.14 -8.28
C ALA A 57 6.57 -20.33 -9.20
N GLY A 58 5.32 -20.78 -9.38
CA GLY A 58 4.98 -21.97 -10.16
C GLY A 58 4.59 -21.69 -11.60
N TYR A 59 4.24 -20.44 -11.94
CA TYR A 59 3.86 -20.04 -13.28
C TYR A 59 4.89 -19.08 -13.88
N GLU A 60 5.24 -19.28 -15.15
CA GLU A 60 6.08 -18.33 -15.89
C GLU A 60 5.23 -17.11 -16.33
N PHE A 61 3.99 -17.34 -16.77
CA PHE A 61 3.04 -16.33 -17.22
C PHE A 61 1.67 -16.57 -16.58
N PRO A 62 1.49 -16.23 -15.32
CA PRO A 62 0.25 -16.52 -14.60
C PRO A 62 -0.97 -15.82 -15.21
N GLY A 63 -0.80 -14.66 -15.83
CA GLY A 63 -1.86 -13.91 -16.48
C GLY A 63 -2.45 -14.59 -17.74
N ARG A 64 -1.77 -15.58 -18.30
CA ARG A 64 -2.26 -16.34 -19.50
C ARG A 64 -3.10 -17.56 -19.12
N ASP A 65 -3.02 -18.01 -17.89
CA ASP A 65 -3.77 -19.17 -17.41
C ASP A 65 -5.21 -18.79 -17.06
N LYS A 66 -6.20 -19.50 -17.61
CA LYS A 66 -7.63 -19.19 -17.44
C LYS A 66 -8.12 -19.43 -16.02
N ASP A 67 -7.62 -20.46 -15.36
CA ASP A 67 -8.00 -20.81 -14.00
C ASP A 67 -7.46 -19.75 -13.02
N VAL A 68 -6.22 -19.28 -13.26
CA VAL A 68 -5.64 -18.15 -12.54
C VAL A 68 -6.43 -16.86 -12.76
N GLN A 69 -6.86 -16.55 -14.00
CA GLN A 69 -7.67 -15.38 -14.31
C GLN A 69 -9.02 -15.41 -13.58
N GLN A 70 -9.69 -16.56 -13.58
CA GLN A 70 -10.96 -16.75 -12.90
C GLN A 70 -10.80 -16.60 -11.38
N PHE A 71 -9.80 -17.25 -10.81
CA PHE A 71 -9.48 -17.14 -9.39
C PHE A 71 -9.13 -15.70 -9.00
N TRP A 72 -8.35 -15.01 -9.83
CA TRP A 72 -7.98 -13.62 -9.61
C TRP A 72 -9.19 -12.70 -9.46
N SER A 73 -10.18 -12.83 -10.34
CA SER A 73 -11.43 -12.07 -10.25
C SER A 73 -12.15 -12.31 -8.92
N LEU A 74 -12.12 -13.54 -8.42
CA LEU A 74 -12.71 -13.90 -7.14
C LEU A 74 -11.97 -13.25 -5.96
N THR A 75 -10.64 -13.13 -6.03
CA THR A 75 -9.85 -12.53 -4.93
C THR A 75 -10.22 -11.08 -4.67
N ARG A 76 -10.58 -10.30 -5.70
CA ARG A 76 -11.07 -8.92 -5.54
C ARG A 76 -12.42 -8.89 -4.81
N THR A 77 -13.35 -9.76 -5.20
CA THR A 77 -14.66 -9.88 -4.54
C THR A 77 -14.48 -10.20 -3.06
N HIS A 78 -13.70 -11.24 -2.76
CA HIS A 78 -13.42 -11.64 -1.38
C HIS A 78 -12.69 -10.55 -0.58
N PHE A 79 -11.78 -9.81 -1.21
CA PHE A 79 -11.10 -8.69 -0.54
C PHE A 79 -12.12 -7.63 -0.08
N GLY A 80 -13.05 -7.23 -0.94
CA GLY A 80 -14.10 -6.27 -0.61
C GLY A 80 -15.09 -6.79 0.45
N GLU A 81 -15.51 -8.04 0.34
CA GLU A 81 -16.41 -8.68 1.30
C GLU A 81 -15.77 -8.85 2.68
N PHE A 82 -14.52 -9.34 2.74
CA PHE A 82 -13.83 -9.57 4.00
C PHE A 82 -13.48 -8.26 4.72
N LEU A 83 -13.27 -7.18 3.98
CA LEU A 83 -13.04 -5.87 4.55
C LEU A 83 -14.21 -5.39 5.41
N GLN A 84 -15.44 -5.74 5.05
CA GLN A 84 -16.65 -5.39 5.81
C GLN A 84 -16.69 -6.06 7.19
N TYR A 85 -16.10 -7.26 7.33
CA TYR A 85 -16.04 -7.96 8.62
C TYR A 85 -14.97 -7.40 9.56
N VAL A 86 -14.00 -6.64 9.06
CA VAL A 86 -12.84 -6.17 9.83
C VAL A 86 -12.95 -4.68 10.19
N THR A 87 -13.85 -3.96 9.56
CA THR A 87 -14.11 -2.54 9.85
C THR A 87 -14.85 -2.43 11.19
N PRO A 88 -14.35 -1.64 12.19
CA PRO A 88 -14.76 -1.76 13.60
C PRO A 88 -16.19 -1.35 13.93
N GLU A 89 -16.82 -0.54 13.10
CA GLU A 89 -18.03 0.21 13.50
C GLU A 89 -19.28 -0.65 13.68
N ASP A 90 -19.35 -1.88 13.09
CA ASP A 90 -20.55 -2.72 13.18
C ASP A 90 -20.28 -4.24 13.07
N SER A 91 -19.07 -4.72 13.34
CA SER A 91 -18.82 -6.15 13.21
C SER A 91 -19.47 -6.94 14.36
N PRO A 92 -20.48 -7.77 14.09
CA PRO A 92 -21.12 -8.63 15.10
C PRO A 92 -20.21 -9.80 15.52
N LEU A 93 -18.99 -9.90 14.96
CA LEU A 93 -18.13 -11.05 15.10
C LEU A 93 -17.23 -10.95 16.35
N ALA A 94 -17.05 -12.07 17.04
CA ALA A 94 -16.10 -12.18 18.15
C ALA A 94 -14.68 -11.80 17.67
N GLY A 95 -13.91 -11.14 18.53
CA GLY A 95 -12.57 -10.63 18.19
C GLY A 95 -11.60 -11.67 17.62
N LYS A 96 -11.74 -12.97 17.99
CA LYS A 96 -10.95 -14.07 17.44
C LYS A 96 -11.22 -14.28 15.95
N VAL A 97 -12.49 -14.29 15.55
CA VAL A 97 -12.92 -14.48 14.14
C VAL A 97 -12.48 -13.29 13.31
N GLN A 98 -12.71 -12.08 13.81
CA GLN A 98 -12.27 -10.84 13.15
C GLN A 98 -10.76 -10.85 12.88
N LYS A 99 -9.95 -11.30 13.85
CA LYS A 99 -8.50 -11.46 13.71
C LYS A 99 -8.14 -12.46 12.62
N GLN A 100 -8.81 -13.60 12.52
CA GLN A 100 -8.55 -14.61 11.49
C GLN A 100 -8.93 -14.11 10.08
N ILE A 101 -10.07 -13.43 9.94
CA ILE A 101 -10.46 -12.81 8.67
C ILE A 101 -9.46 -11.69 8.30
N GLY A 102 -8.95 -10.94 9.28
CA GLY A 102 -7.88 -9.97 9.07
C GLY A 102 -6.61 -10.60 8.50
N LYS A 103 -6.19 -11.75 9.03
CA LYS A 103 -5.07 -12.54 8.47
C LYS A 103 -5.35 -12.97 7.03
N HIS A 104 -6.60 -13.30 6.72
CA HIS A 104 -7.01 -13.67 5.36
C HIS A 104 -6.86 -12.49 4.39
N LEU A 105 -7.33 -11.29 4.79
CA LEU A 105 -7.14 -10.05 4.03
C LEU A 105 -5.66 -9.75 3.76
N ILE A 106 -4.80 -9.94 4.76
CA ILE A 106 -3.35 -9.77 4.59
C ILE A 106 -2.78 -10.77 3.57
N GLN A 107 -3.26 -12.01 3.52
CA GLN A 107 -2.78 -12.97 2.51
C GLN A 107 -3.26 -12.61 1.10
N LEU A 108 -4.49 -12.15 0.95
CA LEU A 108 -4.99 -11.61 -0.32
C LEU A 108 -4.17 -10.41 -0.77
N SER A 109 -3.92 -9.46 0.13
CA SER A 109 -3.11 -8.28 -0.19
C SER A 109 -1.65 -8.63 -0.53
N LYS A 110 -1.06 -9.63 0.13
CA LYS A 110 0.25 -10.17 -0.23
C LYS A 110 0.23 -10.82 -1.62
N LEU A 111 -0.84 -11.53 -2.00
CA LEU A 111 -0.98 -12.08 -3.35
C LEU A 111 -1.02 -10.96 -4.40
N HIS A 112 -1.87 -9.95 -4.20
CA HIS A 112 -2.02 -8.84 -5.12
C HIS A 112 -0.71 -8.06 -5.30
N LEU A 113 -0.04 -7.74 -4.19
CA LEU A 113 1.24 -7.03 -4.22
C LEU A 113 2.35 -7.86 -4.86
N ASN A 114 2.49 -9.13 -4.48
CA ASN A 114 3.53 -9.99 -5.04
C ASN A 114 3.34 -10.17 -6.55
N MET A 115 2.09 -10.26 -7.01
CA MET A 115 1.79 -10.32 -8.44
C MET A 115 2.24 -9.04 -9.16
N ALA A 116 1.94 -7.87 -8.61
CA ALA A 116 2.36 -6.59 -9.17
C ALA A 116 3.89 -6.41 -9.18
N LEU A 117 4.59 -6.96 -8.20
CA LEU A 117 6.06 -6.88 -8.10
C LEU A 117 6.78 -7.89 -8.99
N THR A 118 6.30 -9.14 -9.06
CA THR A 118 6.99 -10.24 -9.74
C THR A 118 6.56 -10.37 -11.20
N HIS A 119 5.28 -10.16 -11.48
CA HIS A 119 4.67 -10.28 -12.80
C HIS A 119 3.87 -9.01 -13.16
N PRO A 120 4.53 -7.82 -13.25
CA PRO A 120 3.83 -6.54 -13.34
C PRO A 120 2.93 -6.38 -14.57
N ALA A 121 3.33 -6.89 -15.74
CA ALA A 121 2.48 -6.86 -16.92
C ALA A 121 1.27 -7.78 -16.78
N ASP A 122 1.47 -9.01 -16.30
CA ASP A 122 0.40 -9.97 -16.05
C ASP A 122 -0.60 -9.41 -15.01
N PHE A 123 -0.11 -8.78 -13.93
CA PHE A 123 -0.96 -8.13 -12.94
C PHE A 123 -1.95 -7.16 -13.61
N VAL A 124 -1.46 -6.27 -14.46
CA VAL A 124 -2.30 -5.26 -15.11
C VAL A 124 -3.28 -5.87 -16.11
N LEU A 125 -2.87 -6.92 -16.82
CA LEU A 125 -3.69 -7.60 -17.82
C LEU A 125 -4.72 -8.56 -17.21
N LEU A 126 -4.57 -8.94 -15.94
CA LEU A 126 -5.55 -9.74 -15.22
C LEU A 126 -6.87 -8.96 -15.05
N PRO A 127 -8.02 -9.67 -15.05
CA PRO A 127 -9.34 -9.03 -14.96
C PRO A 127 -9.48 -8.14 -13.72
N ASN A 128 -9.98 -6.92 -13.91
CA ASN A 128 -10.29 -5.96 -12.84
C ASN A 128 -9.10 -5.52 -11.96
N SER A 129 -7.85 -5.74 -12.37
CA SER A 129 -6.66 -5.40 -11.56
C SER A 129 -6.48 -3.91 -11.34
N LEU A 130 -6.80 -3.07 -12.33
CA LEU A 130 -6.74 -1.62 -12.16
C LEU A 130 -7.85 -1.09 -11.25
N ASP A 131 -9.02 -1.73 -11.26
CA ASP A 131 -10.08 -1.42 -10.31
C ASP A 131 -9.71 -1.86 -8.90
N LEU A 132 -9.06 -3.02 -8.76
CA LEU A 132 -8.48 -3.47 -7.49
C LEU A 132 -7.44 -2.45 -6.97
N ALA A 133 -6.59 -1.90 -7.84
CA ALA A 133 -5.64 -0.87 -7.45
C ALA A 133 -6.34 0.42 -6.99
N ARG A 134 -7.48 0.79 -7.59
CA ARG A 134 -8.34 1.89 -7.14
C ARG A 134 -8.99 1.60 -5.79
N ASP A 135 -9.45 0.35 -5.57
CA ASP A 135 -10.02 -0.07 -4.29
C ASP A 135 -8.97 0.06 -3.16
N TYR A 136 -7.70 -0.33 -3.43
CA TYR A 136 -6.58 -0.10 -2.50
C TYR A 136 -6.30 1.38 -2.26
N TRP A 137 -6.33 2.20 -3.31
CA TRP A 137 -6.17 3.64 -3.15
C TRP A 137 -7.28 4.24 -2.29
N SER A 138 -8.53 3.90 -2.55
CA SER A 138 -9.69 4.38 -1.78
C SER A 138 -9.59 3.99 -0.31
N LEU A 139 -9.14 2.76 -0.01
CA LEU A 139 -8.87 2.31 1.36
C LEU A 139 -7.75 3.13 2.01
N THR A 140 -6.65 3.32 1.30
CA THR A 140 -5.50 4.09 1.77
C THR A 140 -5.87 5.55 2.02
N ALA A 141 -6.63 6.17 1.13
CA ALA A 141 -7.08 7.55 1.27
C ALA A 141 -7.98 7.75 2.51
N ARG A 142 -8.90 6.80 2.77
CA ARG A 142 -9.72 6.80 4.00
C ARG A 142 -8.89 6.60 5.27
N LEU A 143 -7.89 5.72 5.22
CA LEU A 143 -6.95 5.57 6.32
C LEU A 143 -6.23 6.90 6.59
N GLY A 144 -5.79 7.60 5.55
CA GLY A 144 -5.13 8.90 5.67
C GLY A 144 -5.97 9.96 6.38
N GLU A 145 -7.30 9.92 6.27
CA GLU A 145 -8.20 10.83 7.00
C GLU A 145 -8.11 10.63 8.52
N GLN A 146 -7.86 9.42 8.94
CA GLN A 146 -7.75 9.06 10.37
C GLN A 146 -6.29 9.05 10.86
N TRP A 147 -5.31 9.11 9.96
CA TRP A 147 -3.89 8.90 10.27
C TRP A 147 -3.33 9.91 11.26
N GLY A 148 -3.60 11.20 11.07
CA GLY A 148 -3.11 12.28 11.95
C GLY A 148 -3.91 12.46 13.24
N SER A 149 -5.13 11.90 13.35
CA SER A 149 -6.02 12.10 14.49
C SER A 149 -5.95 10.98 15.54
N LYS A 150 -5.43 9.81 15.20
CA LYS A 150 -5.30 8.68 16.13
C LYS A 150 -4.00 8.78 16.92
N SER A 151 -4.09 9.10 18.18
CA SER A 151 -3.10 8.74 19.18
C SER A 151 -3.12 7.22 19.33
N ILE A 152 -2.20 6.52 18.68
CA ILE A 152 -2.04 5.09 18.88
C ILE A 152 -1.21 4.93 20.16
N GLU A 153 -1.91 4.89 21.30
CA GLU A 153 -1.33 4.40 22.53
C GLU A 153 -1.08 2.90 22.36
N GLY A 154 0.18 2.51 22.28
CA GLY A 154 0.62 1.11 22.35
C GLY A 154 1.14 0.45 21.09
N ALA A 155 1.34 1.12 19.99
CA ALA A 155 2.07 0.54 18.86
C ALA A 155 3.59 0.72 19.06
N GLU A 156 4.22 -0.21 19.78
CA GLU A 156 5.67 -0.37 19.71
C GLU A 156 6.05 -0.80 18.29
N VAL A 157 7.02 -0.13 17.70
CA VAL A 157 7.58 -0.46 16.38
C VAL A 157 8.37 -1.76 16.54
N GLY A 158 7.76 -2.87 16.19
CA GLY A 158 8.45 -4.16 16.08
C GLY A 158 9.39 -4.16 14.87
N THR A 159 10.68 -4.19 15.13
CA THR A 159 11.78 -4.15 14.15
C THR A 159 12.19 -5.51 13.58
N ASP A 160 11.40 -6.56 13.71
CA ASP A 160 11.80 -7.87 13.19
C ASP A 160 10.97 -8.32 12.00
N GLY A 161 11.67 -8.50 10.89
CA GLY A 161 11.14 -9.09 9.66
C GLY A 161 10.61 -10.50 9.91
N ASP A 162 9.42 -10.80 9.37
CA ASP A 162 8.69 -12.07 9.42
C ASP A 162 7.94 -12.44 10.71
N ALA A 163 8.12 -11.78 11.84
CA ALA A 163 7.15 -11.85 12.91
C ALA A 163 5.84 -11.23 12.39
N GLU A 164 4.76 -12.01 12.32
CA GLU A 164 3.42 -11.51 12.07
C GLU A 164 3.09 -10.58 13.26
N ASP A 165 3.40 -9.29 13.10
CA ASP A 165 3.21 -8.27 14.13
C ASP A 165 1.70 -8.12 14.35
N ASP A 166 1.21 -8.81 15.36
CA ASP A 166 -0.21 -9.03 15.62
C ASP A 166 -0.87 -7.77 16.21
N ASP A 167 -0.09 -6.75 16.54
CA ASP A 167 -0.54 -5.56 17.26
C ASP A 167 -0.81 -4.34 16.35
N THR A 168 -0.22 -4.30 15.13
CA THR A 168 -0.51 -3.21 14.20
C THR A 168 -1.93 -3.33 13.62
N PRO A 169 -2.74 -2.25 13.65
CA PRO A 169 -4.10 -2.26 13.11
C PRO A 169 -4.15 -2.79 11.68
N ILE A 170 -5.07 -3.69 11.40
CA ILE A 170 -5.21 -4.36 10.10
C ILE A 170 -5.32 -3.35 8.94
N LEU A 171 -6.03 -2.23 9.16
CA LEU A 171 -6.21 -1.19 8.15
C LEU A 171 -4.90 -0.48 7.81
N GLU A 172 -4.00 -0.28 8.78
CA GLU A 172 -2.68 0.30 8.53
C GLU A 172 -1.83 -0.64 7.69
N ARG A 173 -1.83 -1.94 8.02
CA ARG A 173 -1.13 -2.97 7.22
C ARG A 173 -1.66 -3.05 5.80
N LEU A 174 -2.98 -2.94 5.60
CA LEU A 174 -3.59 -2.92 4.27
C LEU A 174 -3.30 -1.62 3.52
N GLY A 175 -3.32 -0.48 4.21
CA GLY A 175 -2.95 0.82 3.62
C GLY A 175 -1.50 0.83 3.12
N LEU A 176 -0.56 0.29 3.92
CA LEU A 176 0.83 0.12 3.49
C LEU A 176 0.92 -0.77 2.23
N LYS A 177 0.19 -1.90 2.18
CA LYS A 177 0.16 -2.74 0.97
C LYS A 177 -0.45 -2.01 -0.22
N GLY A 178 -1.43 -1.14 0.00
CA GLY A 178 -2.00 -0.26 -1.02
C GLY A 178 -0.96 0.70 -1.60
N LEU A 179 -0.21 1.43 -0.75
CA LEU A 179 0.86 2.33 -1.20
C LEU A 179 1.93 1.58 -2.01
N LEU A 180 2.36 0.42 -1.54
CA LEU A 180 3.34 -0.43 -2.24
C LEU A 180 2.84 -0.90 -3.60
N LEU A 181 1.56 -1.32 -3.68
CA LEU A 181 0.94 -1.78 -4.93
C LEU A 181 0.83 -0.65 -5.96
N ILE A 182 0.38 0.53 -5.55
CA ILE A 182 0.32 1.71 -6.42
C ILE A 182 1.72 2.06 -6.92
N ARG A 183 2.71 2.05 -6.03
CA ARG A 183 4.10 2.30 -6.39
C ARG A 183 4.65 1.26 -7.38
N ALA A 184 4.26 -0.02 -7.25
CA ALA A 184 4.62 -1.07 -8.22
C ALA A 184 4.04 -0.75 -9.60
N CYS A 185 2.79 -0.27 -9.71
CA CYS A 185 2.20 0.19 -10.97
C CYS A 185 2.96 1.39 -11.56
N VAL A 186 3.33 2.38 -10.76
CA VAL A 186 4.14 3.53 -11.19
C VAL A 186 5.50 3.06 -11.72
N LYS A 187 6.18 2.18 -10.97
CA LYS A 187 7.48 1.65 -11.38
C LYS A 187 7.43 0.85 -12.67
N MET A 188 6.40 0.03 -12.87
CA MET A 188 6.24 -0.71 -14.11
C MET A 188 6.20 0.20 -15.34
N VAL A 189 5.59 1.36 -15.22
CA VAL A 189 5.42 2.32 -16.33
C VAL A 189 6.69 3.15 -16.58
N PHE A 190 7.29 3.70 -15.53
CA PHE A 190 8.31 4.72 -15.64
C PHE A 190 9.74 4.24 -15.36
N TYR A 191 9.87 3.12 -14.64
CA TYR A 191 11.17 2.53 -14.28
C TYR A 191 11.21 1.04 -14.68
N PRO A 192 10.98 0.71 -15.96
CA PRO A 192 11.03 -0.68 -16.37
C PRO A 192 12.43 -1.24 -16.12
N THR A 193 12.52 -2.30 -15.34
CA THR A 193 13.78 -3.02 -15.14
C THR A 193 14.31 -3.47 -16.48
N GLN A 194 15.47 -2.95 -16.88
CA GLN A 194 16.08 -3.23 -18.20
C GLN A 194 16.68 -4.65 -18.31
N THR A 195 16.62 -5.44 -17.24
CA THR A 195 17.28 -6.72 -17.13
C THR A 195 16.62 -7.85 -17.91
N PHE A 196 15.40 -7.68 -18.39
CA PHE A 196 14.73 -8.72 -19.16
C PHE A 196 14.85 -8.47 -20.66
N ARG A 197 15.69 -9.26 -21.33
CA ARG A 197 15.54 -9.46 -22.77
C ARG A 197 14.26 -10.26 -22.97
N PHE A 198 13.28 -9.65 -23.61
CA PHE A 198 12.06 -10.37 -24.00
C PHE A 198 12.45 -11.58 -24.83
N LYS A 199 12.02 -12.76 -24.41
CA LYS A 199 12.24 -14.00 -25.15
C LYS A 199 11.38 -14.06 -26.41
N HIS A 200 10.17 -13.44 -26.34
CA HIS A 200 9.18 -13.47 -27.40
C HIS A 200 8.56 -12.10 -27.66
N GLN A 201 8.11 -11.85 -28.89
CA GLN A 201 7.41 -10.62 -29.27
C GLN A 201 6.13 -10.39 -28.43
N GLN A 202 5.42 -11.46 -28.13
CA GLN A 202 4.20 -11.42 -27.31
C GLN A 202 4.44 -10.77 -25.94
N GLU A 203 5.54 -11.07 -25.24
CA GLU A 203 5.87 -10.47 -23.94
C GLU A 203 6.06 -8.94 -24.05
N LYS A 204 6.66 -8.49 -25.15
CA LYS A 204 6.84 -7.08 -25.44
C LYS A 204 5.50 -6.38 -25.67
N ASP A 205 4.62 -7.03 -26.43
CA ASP A 205 3.31 -6.49 -26.76
C ASP A 205 2.41 -6.43 -25.52
N GLU A 206 2.41 -7.47 -24.69
CA GLU A 206 1.72 -7.50 -23.39
C GLU A 206 2.22 -6.40 -22.46
N LYS A 207 3.54 -6.19 -22.36
CA LYS A 207 4.11 -5.09 -21.57
C LYS A 207 3.71 -3.72 -22.09
N ASN A 208 3.71 -3.52 -23.40
CA ASN A 208 3.29 -2.26 -24.00
C ASN A 208 1.81 -2.00 -23.73
N GLN A 209 0.97 -3.03 -23.87
CA GLN A 209 -0.46 -2.97 -23.56
C GLN A 209 -0.69 -2.62 -22.09
N ALA A 210 -0.04 -3.34 -21.16
CA ALA A 210 -0.13 -3.08 -19.74
C ALA A 210 0.32 -1.65 -19.38
N THR A 211 1.44 -1.19 -19.96
CA THR A 211 1.92 0.20 -19.78
C THR A 211 0.89 1.22 -20.26
N HIS A 212 0.29 0.98 -21.42
CA HIS A 212 -0.76 1.85 -21.95
C HIS A 212 -1.98 1.88 -21.03
N MET A 213 -2.46 0.72 -20.59
CA MET A 213 -3.62 0.59 -19.68
C MET A 213 -3.39 1.34 -18.36
N VAL A 214 -2.20 1.23 -17.76
CA VAL A 214 -1.91 1.96 -16.51
C VAL A 214 -1.87 3.46 -16.74
N LYS A 215 -1.25 3.94 -17.83
CA LYS A 215 -1.16 5.37 -18.14
C LYS A 215 -2.52 5.99 -18.40
N THR A 216 -3.38 5.32 -19.16
CA THR A 216 -4.66 5.88 -19.59
C THR A 216 -5.80 5.56 -18.63
N GLY A 217 -5.74 4.40 -17.98
CA GLY A 217 -6.82 3.88 -17.15
C GLY A 217 -6.61 4.07 -15.65
N PHE A 218 -5.38 4.23 -15.16
CA PHE A 218 -5.10 4.34 -13.73
C PHE A 218 -4.37 5.63 -13.36
N LEU A 219 -3.23 5.94 -13.97
CA LEU A 219 -2.46 7.15 -13.67
C LEU A 219 -2.98 8.36 -14.48
N THR A 220 -4.29 8.62 -14.38
CA THR A 220 -4.91 9.80 -14.97
C THR A 220 -4.52 11.06 -14.19
N ASP A 221 -4.53 12.22 -14.86
CA ASP A 221 -4.16 13.50 -14.25
C ASP A 221 -4.94 13.77 -12.97
N ASP A 222 -6.24 13.47 -12.95
CA ASP A 222 -7.10 13.71 -11.79
C ASP A 222 -6.75 12.80 -10.62
N LEU A 223 -6.56 11.49 -10.88
CA LEU A 223 -6.17 10.56 -9.84
C LEU A 223 -4.77 10.85 -9.29
N VAL A 224 -3.83 11.25 -10.15
CA VAL A 224 -2.49 11.66 -9.73
C VAL A 224 -2.53 12.90 -8.85
N ARG A 225 -3.34 13.93 -9.20
CA ARG A 225 -3.51 15.11 -8.34
C ARG A 225 -4.13 14.75 -6.99
N GLU A 226 -5.15 13.89 -6.99
CA GLU A 226 -5.77 13.39 -5.77
C GLU A 226 -4.76 12.65 -4.88
N MET A 227 -3.99 11.71 -5.48
CA MET A 227 -2.95 10.97 -4.77
C MET A 227 -1.94 11.92 -4.11
N ILE A 228 -1.43 12.88 -4.85
CA ILE A 228 -0.44 13.83 -4.35
C ILE A 228 -1.01 14.69 -3.23
N SER A 229 -2.21 15.21 -3.41
CA SER A 229 -2.88 15.99 -2.37
C SER A 229 -3.04 15.16 -1.10
N ALA A 230 -3.55 13.94 -1.20
CA ALA A 230 -3.74 13.06 -0.05
C ALA A 230 -2.40 12.67 0.62
N LEU A 231 -1.36 12.36 -0.16
CA LEU A 231 -0.03 12.01 0.37
C LEU A 231 0.53 13.17 1.20
N VAL A 232 0.51 14.39 0.67
CA VAL A 232 1.07 15.57 1.35
C VAL A 232 0.24 15.97 2.57
N THR A 233 -1.09 16.01 2.45
CA THR A 233 -1.95 16.56 3.51
C THR A 233 -2.30 15.56 4.60
N ARG A 234 -2.21 14.24 4.33
CA ARG A 234 -2.68 13.21 5.25
C ARG A 234 -1.56 12.31 5.79
N PHE A 235 -0.51 12.02 4.99
CA PHE A 235 0.52 11.05 5.36
C PHE A 235 1.86 11.67 5.74
N PHE A 236 2.14 12.92 5.34
CA PHE A 236 3.36 13.63 5.76
C PHE A 236 3.21 14.30 7.13
N VAL A 237 2.07 14.12 7.76
CA VAL A 237 1.80 14.67 9.10
C VAL A 237 2.47 13.78 10.16
N PHE A 238 3.17 14.40 11.10
CA PHE A 238 3.71 13.70 12.26
C PHE A 238 2.60 13.36 13.25
N ARG A 239 2.60 12.12 13.70
CA ARG A 239 1.69 11.68 14.77
C ARG A 239 2.22 12.14 16.12
N PRO A 240 1.36 12.20 17.15
CA PRO A 240 1.80 12.52 18.53
C PRO A 240 2.92 11.59 19.04
N SER A 241 2.91 10.30 18.62
CA SER A 241 3.98 9.34 18.89
C SER A 241 5.32 9.75 18.26
N ASP A 242 5.30 10.18 17.00
CA ASP A 242 6.49 10.62 16.28
C ASP A 242 7.11 11.86 16.94
N LEU A 243 6.25 12.80 17.38
CA LEU A 243 6.68 14.02 18.09
C LEU A 243 7.27 13.70 19.47
N ARG A 244 6.66 12.76 20.22
CA ARG A 244 7.22 12.32 21.51
C ARG A 244 8.59 11.66 21.32
N MET A 245 8.72 10.74 20.39
CA MET A 245 10.00 10.09 20.11
C MET A 245 11.07 11.10 19.71
N TRP A 246 10.71 12.08 18.89
CA TRP A 246 11.61 13.18 18.54
C TRP A 246 12.03 14.04 19.73
N GLU A 247 11.14 14.25 20.72
CA GLU A 247 11.45 15.01 21.93
C GLU A 247 12.26 14.21 22.95
N GLU A 248 11.94 12.93 23.13
CA GLU A 248 12.52 12.07 24.16
C GLU A 248 13.83 11.39 23.67
N GLU A 249 13.87 10.94 22.41
CA GLU A 249 14.98 10.16 21.83
C GLU A 249 15.35 10.67 20.42
N PRO A 250 15.84 11.92 20.28
CA PRO A 250 16.08 12.56 19.00
C PRO A 250 17.10 11.82 18.12
N ASP A 251 18.11 11.19 18.72
CA ASP A 251 19.14 10.45 17.98
C ASP A 251 18.60 9.14 17.38
N GLU A 252 17.65 8.48 18.06
CA GLU A 252 16.99 7.28 17.55
C GLU A 252 15.97 7.64 16.47
N TRP A 253 15.23 8.73 16.69
CA TRP A 253 14.31 9.25 15.69
C TRP A 253 15.04 9.62 14.38
N GLU A 254 16.21 10.29 14.48
CA GLU A 254 17.03 10.64 13.31
C GLU A 254 17.52 9.38 12.56
N LYS A 255 17.96 8.36 13.28
CA LYS A 255 18.35 7.07 12.68
C LYS A 255 17.20 6.37 11.95
N MET A 256 16.00 6.40 12.52
CA MET A 256 14.80 5.85 11.89
C MET A 256 14.42 6.61 10.62
N GLU A 257 14.49 7.95 10.64
CA GLU A 257 14.22 8.79 9.47
C GLU A 257 15.28 8.63 8.37
N GLU A 258 16.55 8.48 8.74
CA GLU A 258 17.66 8.25 7.80
C GLU A 258 17.72 6.80 7.31
N GLY A 259 17.10 5.86 8.00
CA GLY A 259 17.05 4.45 7.66
C GLY A 259 16.38 4.21 6.32
N ALA A 260 17.15 4.44 5.24
CA ALA A 260 16.66 4.41 3.86
C ALA A 260 16.20 3.02 3.39
N GLU A 261 16.41 1.96 4.18
CA GLU A 261 16.12 0.58 3.80
C GLU A 261 14.73 0.11 4.25
N ASP A 262 14.18 0.68 5.33
CA ASP A 262 12.94 0.21 5.97
C ASP A 262 11.66 0.93 5.50
N TRP A 263 11.73 1.74 4.45
CA TRP A 263 10.58 2.48 3.92
C TRP A 263 9.39 1.56 3.52
N GLU A 264 9.64 0.28 3.24
CA GLU A 264 8.61 -0.70 2.87
C GLU A 264 7.75 -1.16 4.06
N PHE A 265 8.18 -0.87 5.28
CA PHE A 265 7.53 -1.32 6.52
C PHE A 265 6.76 -0.22 7.25
N ALA A 266 6.91 1.04 6.85
CA ALA A 266 6.24 2.17 7.50
C ALA A 266 5.44 3.01 6.50
N ILE A 267 4.25 3.46 6.91
CA ILE A 267 3.31 4.17 6.02
C ILE A 267 3.89 5.51 5.53
N ARG A 268 4.41 6.37 6.44
CA ARG A 268 4.93 7.68 6.06
C ARG A 268 6.13 7.59 5.11
N PRO A 269 7.21 6.84 5.39
CA PRO A 269 8.31 6.68 4.45
C PRO A 269 7.88 6.06 3.10
N CYS A 270 6.93 5.11 3.12
CA CYS A 270 6.38 4.55 1.88
C CYS A 270 5.61 5.60 1.07
N ALA A 271 4.80 6.44 1.75
CA ALA A 271 4.07 7.54 1.12
C ALA A 271 5.02 8.57 0.51
N GLU A 272 6.12 8.91 1.20
CA GLU A 272 7.18 9.80 0.67
C GLU A 272 7.83 9.23 -0.60
N LYS A 273 8.15 7.94 -0.61
CA LYS A 273 8.72 7.28 -1.80
C LYS A 273 7.75 7.28 -2.97
N LEU A 274 6.45 7.02 -2.71
CA LEU A 274 5.42 7.10 -3.75
C LEU A 274 5.27 8.53 -4.27
N PHE A 275 5.22 9.52 -3.37
CA PHE A 275 5.17 10.93 -3.75
C PHE A 275 6.35 11.33 -4.63
N LEU A 276 7.58 10.95 -4.28
CA LEU A 276 8.77 11.25 -5.07
C LEU A 276 8.72 10.59 -6.46
N ASP A 277 8.24 9.35 -6.56
CA ASP A 277 8.08 8.65 -7.84
C ASP A 277 7.01 9.35 -8.71
N LEU A 278 5.90 9.81 -8.13
CA LEU A 278 4.88 10.60 -8.84
C LEU A 278 5.43 11.98 -9.24
N ALA A 279 6.09 12.70 -8.32
CA ALA A 279 6.64 14.03 -8.56
C ALA A 279 7.67 14.05 -9.69
N LYS A 280 8.49 13.02 -9.79
CA LYS A 280 9.45 12.87 -10.90
C LYS A 280 8.79 12.73 -12.26
N ASN A 281 7.67 12.01 -12.33
CA ASN A 281 7.06 11.60 -13.59
C ASN A 281 5.91 12.51 -14.04
N PHE A 282 5.32 13.29 -13.11
CA PHE A 282 4.19 14.18 -13.35
C PHE A 282 4.50 15.63 -12.93
N LYS A 283 5.71 16.11 -13.22
CA LYS A 283 6.21 17.44 -12.80
C LYS A 283 5.24 18.58 -13.12
N ASP A 284 4.67 18.56 -14.32
CA ASP A 284 3.80 19.64 -14.80
C ASP A 284 2.47 19.70 -14.00
N LEU A 285 2.01 18.58 -13.45
CA LEU A 285 0.82 18.53 -12.63
C LEU A 285 1.06 18.96 -11.18
N ILE A 286 2.29 18.89 -10.69
CA ILE A 286 2.62 18.95 -9.27
C ILE A 286 3.30 20.26 -8.90
N ILE A 287 4.25 20.73 -9.70
CA ILE A 287 5.10 21.86 -9.34
C ILE A 287 4.27 23.12 -9.09
N GLN A 288 3.35 23.43 -9.97
CA GLN A 288 2.53 24.64 -9.84
C GLN A 288 1.60 24.62 -8.61
N PRO A 289 0.77 23.57 -8.40
CA PRO A 289 -0.03 23.48 -7.17
C PRO A 289 0.80 23.49 -5.89
N LEU A 290 1.94 22.79 -5.87
CA LEU A 290 2.81 22.74 -4.70
C LEU A 290 3.42 24.12 -4.39
N LEU A 291 3.89 24.83 -5.39
CA LEU A 291 4.37 26.20 -5.26
C LEU A 291 3.27 27.14 -4.78
N GLN A 292 2.05 26.98 -5.31
CA GLN A 292 0.89 27.77 -4.88
C GLN A 292 0.61 27.60 -3.38
N VAL A 293 0.53 26.36 -2.89
CA VAL A 293 0.36 26.07 -1.47
C VAL A 293 1.49 26.68 -0.65
N PHE A 294 2.73 26.50 -1.11
CA PHE A 294 3.89 27.05 -0.43
C PHE A 294 3.86 28.58 -0.34
N TYR A 295 3.54 29.25 -1.45
CA TYR A 295 3.40 30.73 -1.46
C TYR A 295 2.29 31.21 -0.55
N THR A 296 1.15 30.50 -0.53
CA THR A 296 0.03 30.85 0.37
C THR A 296 0.47 30.78 1.82
N VAL A 297 1.04 29.64 2.24
CA VAL A 297 1.53 29.44 3.62
C VAL A 297 2.63 30.46 3.95
N ALA A 298 3.59 30.69 3.06
CA ALA A 298 4.67 31.64 3.28
C ALA A 298 4.16 33.10 3.41
N SER A 299 3.10 33.48 2.70
CA SER A 299 2.52 34.80 2.77
C SER A 299 1.71 35.03 4.06
N GLU A 300 1.01 33.99 4.52
CA GLU A 300 0.22 34.04 5.76
C GLU A 300 1.09 34.18 7.02
N TYR A 301 2.25 33.52 7.03
CA TYR A 301 3.11 33.50 8.22
C TYR A 301 4.24 34.53 8.21
N SER A 302 4.36 35.41 7.18
CA SER A 302 5.34 36.52 7.10
C SER A 302 6.79 36.13 7.47
N LEU A 303 7.19 34.89 7.30
CA LEU A 303 8.48 34.38 7.75
C LEU A 303 9.58 34.64 6.71
N PRO A 304 10.65 35.40 7.04
CA PRO A 304 11.84 35.56 6.18
C PRO A 304 12.46 34.20 5.77
N ALA A 305 12.42 33.21 6.66
CA ALA A 305 12.89 31.84 6.44
C ALA A 305 12.14 31.08 5.33
N ALA A 306 10.89 31.40 5.05
CA ALA A 306 10.13 30.76 3.98
C ALA A 306 10.67 31.14 2.57
N LYS A 307 11.24 32.33 2.41
CA LYS A 307 11.94 32.74 1.18
C LYS A 307 13.23 31.98 0.95
N GLU A 308 13.99 31.71 2.00
CA GLU A 308 15.22 30.90 1.92
C GLU A 308 14.91 29.43 1.58
N LEU A 309 13.85 28.86 2.14
CA LEU A 309 13.39 27.51 1.79
C LEU A 309 13.04 27.39 0.29
N LEU A 310 12.34 28.39 -0.26
CA LEU A 310 12.02 28.44 -1.69
C LEU A 310 13.27 28.46 -2.57
N LEU A 311 14.27 29.25 -2.20
CA LEU A 311 15.51 29.37 -2.94
C LEU A 311 16.33 28.07 -2.87
N THR A 312 16.29 27.37 -1.76
CA THR A 312 16.98 26.08 -1.58
C THR A 312 16.34 24.95 -2.38
N PHE A 313 14.99 24.92 -2.46
CA PHE A 313 14.27 23.92 -3.27
C PHE A 313 14.37 24.16 -4.78
N CYS A 314 14.50 25.40 -5.21
CA CYS A 314 14.57 25.76 -6.63
C CYS A 314 16.00 25.76 -7.22
N SER A 315 17.04 25.57 -6.42
CA SER A 315 18.43 25.54 -6.90
C SER A 315 18.80 24.14 -7.45
N PRO A 316 19.13 24.01 -8.73
CA PRO A 316 19.39 22.71 -9.38
C PRO A 316 20.71 22.02 -9.00
N GLY A 317 21.50 22.56 -8.08
CA GLY A 317 22.92 22.23 -7.96
C GLY A 317 23.42 21.54 -6.69
N GLU A 318 22.70 21.54 -5.59
CA GLU A 318 23.29 21.10 -4.30
C GLU A 318 22.49 19.99 -3.58
N ARG A 319 22.86 18.74 -3.87
CA ARG A 319 22.37 17.55 -3.15
C ARG A 319 23.02 17.35 -1.76
N ARG A 320 23.59 18.37 -1.12
CA ARG A 320 24.37 18.19 0.12
C ARG A 320 23.79 18.82 1.40
N HIS A 321 22.56 19.35 1.40
CA HIS A 321 22.02 20.03 2.59
C HIS A 321 20.55 19.61 2.92
N SER A 322 20.27 18.30 2.97
CA SER A 322 19.02 17.82 3.54
C SER A 322 18.89 18.13 5.04
N LEU A 323 20.01 18.29 5.74
CA LEU A 323 20.07 18.61 7.17
C LEU A 323 19.62 20.05 7.53
N GLN A 324 19.75 21.01 6.60
CA GLN A 324 19.29 22.39 6.86
C GLN A 324 17.77 22.53 6.73
N GLY A 325 17.13 21.75 5.89
CA GLY A 325 15.66 21.68 5.79
C GLY A 325 15.00 21.16 7.08
N LEU A 326 15.62 20.17 7.72
CA LEU A 326 15.21 19.65 9.02
C LEU A 326 15.38 20.66 10.16
N SER A 327 16.45 21.46 10.12
CA SER A 327 16.67 22.55 11.10
C SER A 327 15.58 23.64 11.04
N LEU A 328 15.12 23.98 9.84
CA LEU A 328 14.06 24.99 9.66
C LEU A 328 12.68 24.45 10.06
N TYR A 329 12.43 23.17 9.83
CA TYR A 329 11.23 22.49 10.33
C TYR A 329 11.21 22.43 11.87
N ARG A 330 12.34 22.17 12.52
CA ARG A 330 12.51 22.27 13.99
C ARG A 330 12.14 23.65 14.53
N HIS A 331 12.52 24.70 13.81
CA HIS A 331 12.21 26.08 14.22
C HIS A 331 10.73 26.41 14.06
N TRP A 332 10.09 25.92 13.00
CA TRP A 332 8.67 26.09 12.73
C TRP A 332 7.79 25.36 13.75
N SER A 333 8.11 24.12 14.08
CA SER A 333 7.38 23.32 15.09
C SER A 333 7.45 23.96 16.48
N ARG A 334 8.61 24.48 16.90
CA ARG A 334 8.75 25.20 18.18
C ARG A 334 7.93 26.47 18.25
N SER A 335 7.75 27.18 17.14
CA SER A 335 6.95 28.42 17.10
C SER A 335 5.44 28.16 17.28
N GLN A 336 4.96 26.98 16.89
CA GLN A 336 3.55 26.59 17.09
C GLN A 336 3.22 26.29 18.57
N HIS A 337 4.18 25.77 19.35
CA HIS A 337 3.98 25.47 20.77
C HIS A 337 4.05 26.71 21.68
N THR A 338 4.60 27.83 21.19
CA THR A 338 4.65 29.10 21.97
C THR A 338 3.42 29.98 21.77
N LEU A 339 2.51 29.58 20.88
CA LEU A 339 1.26 30.33 20.57
C LEU A 339 -0.02 29.62 21.08
N ARG A 340 0.13 28.63 21.94
CA ARG A 340 -0.94 28.06 22.80
C ARG A 340 -0.58 28.35 24.26
#